data_7e46881dc4f0bb6986389c73858ee180
#
_entry.id   7e46881dc4f0bb6986389c73858ee180
#
_cell.length_a   1.000
_cell.length_b   1.000
_cell.length_c   1.000
_cell.angle_alpha   90.00
_cell.angle_beta   90.00
_cell.angle_gamma   90.00
#
_symmetry.space_group_name_H-M   'P 1'
#
loop_
_entity.id
_entity.type
_entity.pdbx_description
1 polymer ?
#
loop_
_entity_poly.entity_id
_entity_poly.type
_entity_poly.pdbx_seq_one_letter_code
_entity_poly.pdbx_strand_id
1 'polypeptide(L)'
;MSGWADGSLLRRCGLAGLAVALLALPAIAQTPPAQTPPAQTPPAQTQAPGPPAVPVTVTAVVRKDVPILLRNIGAVQAMQVALMRSRVDGTLEKVYFQEGQEMKRGEPLALIDPRPYQAALDQALAKRAQDEAQLANAKLDLARSAELVRTQSTPQQTLDTRAAAVRVLEATIKADNALITAARVNVDYTTITAPFDGTMGLRLIDPGNVVRAADTTGVGIVTIAQTKPITVVFNLPQDAMPAIRAGMAAGKLPVLAYSADDRTLLGTGELITIDNTIDVTTGTIKLKARFDNADSKLWPGQFVYARLQTDVQKGVFVVPSIAVTRGPANLFVYVVKPDNTAALTPVKIGQDDGQTAIITSGLEEGMQVVVNGQSRLQNGARVLPTPAKPAG
;
A
#
# COMPACT_ATOMS: atom_id res chain seq x y z
N MET A 1 -35.72 9.20 39.49
CA MET A 1 -35.56 8.05 40.39
C MET A 1 -34.08 7.80 40.45
N SER A 2 -33.56 8.25 41.56
CA SER A 2 -32.63 7.62 42.50
C SER A 2 -31.25 7.26 41.86
N GLY A 3 -30.12 7.77 42.26
CA GLY A 3 -29.74 8.34 43.55
C GLY A 3 -28.44 7.75 44.00
N TRP A 4 -27.68 8.59 44.67
CA TRP A 4 -26.65 8.35 45.68
C TRP A 4 -25.23 8.29 45.14
N ALA A 5 -24.32 9.33 45.37
CA ALA A 5 -23.82 9.90 46.65
C ALA A 5 -22.69 9.02 47.20
N ASP A 6 -21.55 9.52 47.46
CA ASP A 6 -21.02 10.39 48.48
C ASP A 6 -19.87 9.66 49.26
N GLY A 7 -18.91 10.42 49.76
CA GLY A 7 -18.01 10.00 50.82
C GLY A 7 -16.52 10.33 50.61
N SER A 8 -15.95 11.47 50.67
CA SER A 8 -15.38 12.35 51.69
C SER A 8 -14.86 11.67 52.99
N LEU A 9 -13.64 12.08 53.39
CA LEU A 9 -13.12 12.35 54.76
C LEU A 9 -11.61 12.22 54.77
N LEU A 10 -10.80 13.33 54.84
CA LEU A 10 -10.44 14.12 55.98
C LEU A 10 -9.78 13.38 57.17
N ARG A 11 -8.50 13.73 57.44
CA ARG A 11 -7.95 14.14 58.73
C ARG A 11 -6.40 14.11 58.66
N ARG A 12 -5.67 15.21 58.78
CA ARG A 12 -5.35 16.10 59.91
C ARG A 12 -4.57 15.43 61.05
N CYS A 13 -3.56 16.18 61.44
CA CYS A 13 -2.79 16.25 62.70
C CYS A 13 -1.35 15.78 62.49
N GLY A 14 -0.31 16.50 62.89
CA GLY A 14 -0.17 17.67 63.72
C GLY A 14 1.12 17.59 64.55
N LEU A 15 1.83 18.67 64.57
CA LEU A 15 2.51 19.30 65.68
C LEU A 15 3.70 18.65 66.41
N ALA A 16 4.72 19.48 66.45
CA ALA A 16 5.54 19.90 67.63
C ALA A 16 6.69 18.94 67.98
N GLY A 17 7.89 19.34 68.25
CA GLY A 17 8.44 20.55 68.75
C GLY A 17 9.64 20.16 69.57
N LEU A 18 10.54 20.90 69.66
CA LEU A 18 11.34 21.34 70.89
C LEU A 18 12.84 21.41 70.61
N ALA A 19 13.31 22.61 70.84
CA ALA A 19 14.70 23.05 70.93
C ALA A 19 15.30 22.60 72.24
N VAL A 20 16.60 22.32 72.23
CA VAL A 20 17.46 22.58 73.43
C VAL A 20 18.80 23.07 72.93
N ALA A 21 19.09 24.29 73.35
CA ALA A 21 20.41 24.90 73.31
C ALA A 21 21.21 24.47 74.53
N LEU A 22 22.50 24.28 74.40
CA LEU A 22 23.45 24.40 75.55
C LEU A 22 24.79 24.94 75.09
N LEU A 23 25.13 26.05 75.72
CA LEU A 23 26.42 26.78 75.72
C LEU A 23 27.51 25.99 76.43
N ALA A 24 28.74 26.10 75.98
CA ALA A 24 29.91 26.22 76.87
C ALA A 24 31.15 26.78 76.15
N LEU A 25 31.70 27.75 76.69
CA LEU A 25 32.91 28.51 76.39
C LEU A 25 34.20 27.87 77.05
N PRO A 26 35.36 28.49 77.02
CA PRO A 26 36.56 28.14 76.27
C PRO A 26 37.73 27.65 77.19
N ALA A 27 38.78 27.10 76.59
CA ALA A 27 40.03 26.88 77.27
C ALA A 27 41.20 27.41 76.44
N ILE A 28 41.89 28.34 77.10
CA ILE A 28 43.14 28.94 76.68
C ILE A 28 44.32 28.01 77.08
N ALA A 29 45.27 27.78 76.19
CA ALA A 29 46.63 27.34 76.59
C ALA A 29 47.67 27.60 75.48
N GLN A 30 48.46 28.55 75.71
CA GLN A 30 49.91 28.68 75.69
C GLN A 30 50.70 28.22 74.45
N THR A 31 51.38 29.20 73.87
CA THR A 31 52.44 29.16 72.87
C THR A 31 53.81 28.78 73.48
N PRO A 32 54.62 28.01 72.75
CA PRO A 32 56.11 28.15 72.88
C PRO A 32 56.77 28.57 71.53
N PRO A 33 58.01 28.96 71.50
CA PRO A 33 58.57 29.93 70.59
C PRO A 33 59.08 29.37 69.27
N ALA A 34 59.22 30.30 68.34
CA ALA A 34 59.64 30.12 66.93
C ALA A 34 61.04 29.49 66.81
N GLN A 35 61.12 28.51 65.89
CA GLN A 35 62.39 28.13 65.27
C GLN A 35 62.18 28.34 63.74
N THR A 36 63.10 29.14 63.18
CA THR A 36 63.18 29.44 61.73
C THR A 36 63.78 28.25 60.99
N PRO A 37 63.10 27.69 60.01
CA PRO A 37 63.68 26.71 59.07
C PRO A 37 64.27 27.43 57.85
N PRO A 38 65.24 26.81 57.17
CA PRO A 38 65.96 27.39 56.03
C PRO A 38 65.09 27.42 54.75
N ALA A 39 65.43 28.39 53.91
CA ALA A 39 64.78 28.63 52.59
C ALA A 39 64.77 27.38 51.74
N GLN A 40 63.54 26.88 51.46
CA GLN A 40 63.29 25.85 50.46
C GLN A 40 62.98 26.54 49.15
N THR A 41 63.74 26.17 48.13
CA THR A 41 63.55 26.46 46.71
C THR A 41 62.10 26.06 46.28
N PRO A 42 61.38 26.90 45.52
CA PRO A 42 60.03 26.54 45.08
C PRO A 42 60.07 25.27 44.19
N PRO A 43 59.24 24.27 44.46
CA PRO A 43 59.11 23.12 43.53
C PRO A 43 58.50 23.59 42.22
N ALA A 44 59.10 23.11 41.12
CA ALA A 44 58.58 23.26 39.77
C ALA A 44 57.09 22.92 39.78
N GLN A 45 56.25 23.82 39.32
CA GLN A 45 54.79 23.55 39.08
C GLN A 45 54.63 22.41 38.09
N THR A 46 54.42 21.22 38.62
CA THR A 46 53.88 20.10 37.80
C THR A 46 52.50 20.52 37.35
N GLN A 47 52.39 20.85 36.09
CA GLN A 47 51.08 21.08 35.44
C GLN A 47 50.18 19.90 35.79
N ALA A 48 49.08 20.18 36.46
CA ALA A 48 48.05 19.18 36.75
C ALA A 48 47.65 18.46 35.45
N PRO A 49 47.55 17.12 35.45
CA PRO A 49 47.07 16.41 34.29
C PRO A 49 45.71 16.98 33.89
N GLY A 50 45.61 17.48 32.66
CA GLY A 50 44.33 17.97 32.14
C GLY A 50 43.25 16.88 32.25
N PRO A 51 41.97 17.24 32.28
CA PRO A 51 40.90 16.27 32.45
C PRO A 51 41.05 15.11 31.45
N PRO A 52 40.81 13.84 31.88
CA PRO A 52 41.02 12.67 31.07
C PRO A 52 40.22 12.78 29.77
N ALA A 53 40.87 12.44 28.65
CA ALA A 53 40.20 12.46 27.34
C ALA A 53 39.11 11.38 27.25
N VAL A 54 37.92 11.76 26.81
CA VAL A 54 36.77 10.89 26.72
C VAL A 54 36.85 10.07 25.40
N PRO A 55 36.82 8.73 25.42
CA PRO A 55 36.76 7.95 24.21
C PRO A 55 35.41 8.16 23.51
N VAL A 56 35.44 8.48 22.21
CA VAL A 56 34.27 8.74 21.39
C VAL A 56 34.40 8.06 20.03
N THR A 57 33.28 7.61 19.48
CA THR A 57 33.20 7.15 18.10
C THR A 57 32.76 8.29 17.20
N VAL A 58 33.45 8.50 16.10
CA VAL A 58 33.20 9.60 15.16
C VAL A 58 32.93 9.12 13.76
N THR A 59 32.13 9.87 13.02
CA THR A 59 31.91 9.69 11.60
C THR A 59 32.04 11.02 10.87
N ALA A 60 32.49 10.98 9.61
CA ALA A 60 32.56 12.19 8.81
C ALA A 60 31.19 12.58 8.27
N VAL A 61 30.93 13.90 8.21
CA VAL A 61 29.79 14.47 7.48
C VAL A 61 30.03 14.24 5.99
N VAL A 62 29.12 13.55 5.34
CA VAL A 62 29.23 13.26 3.90
C VAL A 62 28.12 13.95 3.13
N ARG A 63 28.40 14.28 1.89
CA ARG A 63 27.40 14.76 0.94
C ARG A 63 26.76 13.59 0.23
N LYS A 64 25.42 13.51 0.27
CA LYS A 64 24.70 12.41 -0.39
C LYS A 64 23.37 12.93 -0.95
N ASP A 65 22.92 12.28 -2.02
CA ASP A 65 21.56 12.45 -2.51
C ASP A 65 20.62 11.60 -1.65
N VAL A 66 19.62 12.25 -1.04
CA VAL A 66 18.68 11.57 -0.13
C VAL A 66 17.27 11.67 -0.67
N PRO A 67 16.58 10.54 -0.88
CA PRO A 67 15.19 10.56 -1.31
C PRO A 67 14.28 11.08 -0.21
N ILE A 68 13.34 11.95 -0.56
CA ILE A 68 12.26 12.37 0.33
C ILE A 68 11.19 11.28 0.30
N LEU A 69 11.02 10.59 1.43
CA LEU A 69 10.09 9.51 1.59
C LEU A 69 8.91 9.93 2.47
N LEU A 70 7.71 9.85 1.92
CA LEU A 70 6.47 9.93 2.68
C LEU A 70 6.02 8.51 3.00
N ARG A 71 5.88 8.19 4.29
CA ARG A 71 5.53 6.84 4.74
C ARG A 71 4.16 6.81 5.41
N ASN A 72 3.43 5.76 5.15
CA ASN A 72 2.22 5.43 5.92
C ASN A 72 1.90 3.93 5.76
N ILE A 73 0.99 3.45 6.59
CA ILE A 73 0.46 2.09 6.46
C ILE A 73 -0.47 2.04 5.25
N GLY A 74 -0.31 0.99 4.45
CA GLY A 74 -1.17 0.68 3.32
C GLY A 74 -1.72 -0.73 3.40
N ALA A 75 -2.77 -0.98 2.64
CA ALA A 75 -3.37 -2.29 2.46
C ALA A 75 -3.11 -2.79 1.04
N VAL A 76 -2.66 -4.01 0.94
CA VAL A 76 -2.48 -4.70 -0.34
C VAL A 76 -3.85 -5.13 -0.87
N GLN A 77 -4.12 -4.84 -2.13
CA GLN A 77 -5.36 -5.20 -2.81
C GLN A 77 -5.04 -5.85 -4.14
N ALA A 78 -5.80 -6.88 -4.50
CA ALA A 78 -5.74 -7.40 -5.85
C ALA A 78 -6.08 -6.30 -6.87
N MET A 79 -5.44 -6.35 -8.05
CA MET A 79 -5.72 -5.38 -9.12
C MET A 79 -7.17 -5.43 -9.57
N GLN A 80 -7.70 -6.66 -9.69
CA GLN A 80 -9.09 -6.96 -9.99
C GLN A 80 -9.53 -8.17 -9.17
N VAL A 81 -10.80 -8.18 -8.76
CA VAL A 81 -11.44 -9.32 -8.09
C VAL A 81 -12.79 -9.54 -8.74
N ALA A 82 -13.10 -10.78 -9.07
CA ALA A 82 -14.42 -11.16 -9.56
C ALA A 82 -14.91 -12.40 -8.80
N LEU A 83 -16.14 -12.32 -8.33
CA LEU A 83 -16.88 -13.48 -7.85
C LEU A 83 -17.58 -14.12 -9.05
N MET A 84 -17.15 -15.32 -9.41
CA MET A 84 -17.70 -16.05 -10.54
C MET A 84 -19.07 -16.64 -10.17
N ARG A 85 -20.07 -16.25 -10.92
CA ARG A 85 -21.46 -16.68 -10.75
C ARG A 85 -22.00 -17.25 -12.05
N SER A 86 -23.00 -18.11 -11.94
CA SER A 86 -23.74 -18.56 -13.11
C SER A 86 -24.60 -17.44 -13.68
N ARG A 87 -24.73 -17.43 -15.02
CA ARG A 87 -25.68 -16.58 -15.75
C ARG A 87 -26.92 -17.34 -16.20
N VAL A 88 -26.90 -18.67 -16.04
CA VAL A 88 -27.98 -19.57 -16.38
C VAL A 88 -28.27 -20.51 -15.21
N ASP A 89 -29.51 -21.00 -15.13
CA ASP A 89 -29.90 -21.97 -14.12
C ASP A 89 -29.41 -23.37 -14.48
N GLY A 90 -29.13 -24.22 -13.53
CA GLY A 90 -28.77 -25.60 -13.79
C GLY A 90 -27.91 -26.23 -12.74
N THR A 91 -27.54 -27.47 -12.94
CA THR A 91 -26.66 -28.23 -12.07
C THR A 91 -25.21 -27.97 -12.48
N LEU A 92 -24.35 -27.66 -11.50
CA LEU A 92 -22.91 -27.57 -11.71
C LEU A 92 -22.36 -28.99 -11.99
N GLU A 93 -21.99 -29.24 -13.25
CA GLU A 93 -21.55 -30.58 -13.68
C GLU A 93 -20.08 -30.82 -13.33
N LYS A 94 -19.22 -29.85 -13.70
CA LYS A 94 -17.77 -29.96 -13.56
C LYS A 94 -17.13 -28.65 -13.14
N VAL A 95 -16.00 -28.79 -12.42
CA VAL A 95 -15.08 -27.69 -12.10
C VAL A 95 -13.72 -28.06 -12.68
N TYR A 96 -13.09 -27.13 -13.41
CA TYR A 96 -11.85 -27.37 -14.16
C TYR A 96 -10.60 -26.78 -13.52
N PHE A 97 -10.72 -26.08 -12.39
CA PHE A 97 -9.61 -25.48 -11.67
C PHE A 97 -9.33 -26.20 -10.35
N GLN A 98 -8.13 -26.03 -9.84
CA GLN A 98 -7.76 -26.33 -8.46
C GLN A 98 -7.75 -25.04 -7.64
N GLU A 99 -8.05 -25.14 -6.34
CA GLU A 99 -7.98 -24.02 -5.42
C GLU A 99 -6.55 -23.49 -5.33
N GLY A 100 -6.36 -22.18 -5.40
CA GLY A 100 -5.05 -21.54 -5.44
C GLY A 100 -4.32 -21.58 -6.80
N GLN A 101 -4.89 -22.24 -7.81
CA GLN A 101 -4.31 -22.32 -9.15
C GLN A 101 -4.34 -20.94 -9.86
N GLU A 102 -3.28 -20.62 -10.60
CA GLU A 102 -3.29 -19.50 -11.54
C GLU A 102 -3.99 -19.91 -12.82
N MET A 103 -4.98 -19.10 -13.24
CA MET A 103 -5.74 -19.32 -14.47
C MET A 103 -5.58 -18.12 -15.40
N LYS A 104 -5.57 -18.38 -16.71
CA LYS A 104 -5.50 -17.35 -17.74
C LYS A 104 -6.90 -16.94 -18.19
N ARG A 105 -7.01 -15.72 -18.68
CA ARG A 105 -8.23 -15.21 -19.29
C ARG A 105 -8.75 -16.15 -20.36
N GLY A 106 -10.06 -16.48 -20.31
CA GLY A 106 -10.74 -17.35 -21.26
C GLY A 106 -10.66 -18.85 -20.93
N GLU A 107 -9.81 -19.27 -19.98
CA GLU A 107 -9.79 -20.67 -19.56
C GLU A 107 -11.09 -21.06 -18.87
N PRO A 108 -11.61 -22.28 -19.13
CA PRO A 108 -12.85 -22.75 -18.51
C PRO A 108 -12.65 -23.01 -17.02
N LEU A 109 -13.55 -22.47 -16.20
CA LEU A 109 -13.57 -22.62 -14.76
C LEU A 109 -14.59 -23.67 -14.31
N ALA A 110 -15.78 -23.63 -14.90
CA ALA A 110 -16.87 -24.52 -14.51
C ALA A 110 -17.82 -24.78 -15.69
N LEU A 111 -18.49 -25.90 -15.66
CA LEU A 111 -19.51 -26.30 -16.61
C LEU A 111 -20.83 -26.53 -15.87
N ILE A 112 -21.88 -25.88 -16.33
CA ILE A 112 -23.26 -26.12 -15.96
C ILE A 112 -23.84 -27.06 -16.97
N ASP A 113 -24.75 -27.95 -16.59
CA ASP A 113 -25.39 -28.93 -17.51
C ASP A 113 -25.91 -28.22 -18.77
N PRO A 114 -25.27 -28.42 -19.93
CA PRO A 114 -25.63 -27.73 -21.17
C PRO A 114 -26.79 -28.35 -21.89
N ARG A 115 -27.22 -29.57 -21.52
CA ARG A 115 -28.21 -30.36 -22.26
C ARG A 115 -29.54 -29.65 -22.49
N PRO A 116 -30.17 -28.99 -21.49
CA PRO A 116 -31.40 -28.24 -21.70
C PRO A 116 -31.24 -27.09 -22.70
N TYR A 117 -30.13 -26.40 -22.64
CA TYR A 117 -29.82 -25.24 -23.50
C TYR A 117 -29.46 -25.68 -24.91
N GLN A 118 -28.73 -26.79 -25.06
CA GLN A 118 -28.45 -27.39 -26.37
C GLN A 118 -29.73 -27.85 -27.04
N ALA A 119 -30.64 -28.51 -26.32
CA ALA A 119 -31.93 -28.92 -26.85
C ALA A 119 -32.78 -27.72 -27.32
N ALA A 120 -32.76 -26.61 -26.59
CA ALA A 120 -33.44 -25.37 -26.99
C ALA A 120 -32.84 -24.76 -28.27
N LEU A 121 -31.50 -24.80 -28.41
CA LEU A 121 -30.80 -24.36 -29.62
C LEU A 121 -31.17 -25.24 -30.81
N ASP A 122 -31.14 -26.55 -30.62
CA ASP A 122 -31.48 -27.51 -31.68
C ASP A 122 -32.95 -27.34 -32.14
N GLN A 123 -33.87 -27.07 -31.20
CA GLN A 123 -35.28 -26.77 -31.52
C GLN A 123 -35.39 -25.48 -32.36
N ALA A 124 -34.68 -24.41 -32.02
CA ALA A 124 -34.67 -23.15 -32.76
C ALA A 124 -34.10 -23.34 -34.18
N LEU A 125 -33.03 -24.14 -34.31
CA LEU A 125 -32.43 -24.49 -35.61
C LEU A 125 -33.40 -25.29 -36.48
N ALA A 126 -34.11 -26.27 -35.91
CA ALA A 126 -35.12 -27.07 -36.63
C ALA A 126 -36.28 -26.20 -37.09
N LYS A 127 -36.75 -25.25 -36.26
CA LYS A 127 -37.81 -24.31 -36.63
C LYS A 127 -37.42 -23.44 -37.83
N ARG A 128 -36.19 -22.86 -37.79
CA ARG A 128 -35.68 -22.09 -38.94
C ARG A 128 -35.60 -22.94 -40.20
N ALA A 129 -35.13 -24.19 -40.12
CA ALA A 129 -35.08 -25.10 -41.29
C ALA A 129 -36.46 -25.39 -41.88
N GLN A 130 -37.50 -25.54 -41.02
CA GLN A 130 -38.89 -25.67 -41.45
C GLN A 130 -39.34 -24.42 -42.22
N ASP A 131 -39.10 -23.22 -41.71
CA ASP A 131 -39.56 -21.97 -42.32
C ASP A 131 -38.75 -21.62 -43.59
N GLU A 132 -37.49 -22.00 -43.67
CA GLU A 132 -36.69 -21.93 -44.90
C GLU A 132 -37.29 -22.83 -46.03
N ALA A 133 -37.76 -24.03 -45.68
CA ALA A 133 -38.43 -24.90 -46.65
C ALA A 133 -39.78 -24.29 -47.12
N GLN A 134 -40.54 -23.67 -46.21
CA GLN A 134 -41.77 -22.95 -46.58
C GLN A 134 -41.46 -21.72 -47.47
N LEU A 135 -40.40 -20.95 -47.16
CA LEU A 135 -39.97 -19.83 -47.99
C LEU A 135 -39.57 -20.31 -49.41
N ALA A 136 -38.85 -21.42 -49.51
CA ALA A 136 -38.48 -22.00 -50.81
C ALA A 136 -39.70 -22.31 -51.64
N ASN A 137 -40.71 -22.94 -51.03
CA ASN A 137 -41.99 -23.23 -51.73
C ASN A 137 -42.71 -21.92 -52.10
N ALA A 138 -42.82 -20.95 -51.23
CA ALA A 138 -43.46 -19.68 -51.54
C ALA A 138 -42.74 -18.88 -52.64
N LYS A 139 -41.43 -18.98 -52.77
CA LYS A 139 -40.64 -18.39 -53.87
C LYS A 139 -40.93 -19.10 -55.21
N LEU A 140 -41.05 -20.40 -55.18
CA LEU A 140 -41.48 -21.15 -56.40
C LEU A 140 -42.88 -20.75 -56.84
N ASP A 141 -43.85 -20.65 -55.93
CA ASP A 141 -45.22 -20.22 -56.23
C ASP A 141 -45.28 -18.76 -56.74
N LEU A 142 -44.45 -17.87 -56.16
CA LEU A 142 -44.28 -16.48 -56.62
C LEU A 142 -43.79 -16.48 -58.10
N ALA A 143 -42.73 -17.27 -58.39
CA ALA A 143 -42.15 -17.35 -59.71
C ALA A 143 -43.19 -17.91 -60.78
N ARG A 144 -43.93 -18.94 -60.38
CA ARG A 144 -45.01 -19.47 -61.25
C ARG A 144 -46.12 -18.44 -61.50
N SER A 145 -46.54 -17.71 -60.43
CA SER A 145 -47.55 -16.67 -60.51
C SER A 145 -47.08 -15.50 -61.39
N ALA A 146 -45.83 -15.13 -61.33
CA ALA A 146 -45.23 -14.08 -62.15
C ALA A 146 -45.28 -14.43 -63.63
N GLU A 147 -45.02 -15.70 -63.99
CA GLU A 147 -45.12 -16.16 -65.36
C GLU A 147 -46.56 -16.18 -65.86
N LEU A 148 -47.54 -16.62 -65.04
CA LEU A 148 -48.95 -16.62 -65.39
C LEU A 148 -49.54 -15.20 -65.57
N VAL A 149 -49.09 -14.21 -64.78
CA VAL A 149 -49.50 -12.82 -64.99
C VAL A 149 -48.91 -12.27 -66.28
N ARG A 150 -47.67 -12.61 -66.63
CA ARG A 150 -47.02 -12.21 -67.86
C ARG A 150 -47.78 -12.70 -69.08
N THR A 151 -48.39 -13.90 -69.01
CA THR A 151 -49.24 -14.47 -70.04
C THR A 151 -50.69 -14.05 -69.93
N GLN A 152 -51.03 -13.09 -69.06
CA GLN A 152 -52.40 -12.60 -68.79
C GLN A 152 -53.40 -13.70 -68.34
N SER A 153 -52.87 -14.82 -67.78
CA SER A 153 -53.69 -15.96 -67.34
C SER A 153 -54.14 -15.84 -65.88
N THR A 154 -53.66 -14.82 -65.13
CA THR A 154 -53.94 -14.59 -63.68
C THR A 154 -53.95 -13.10 -63.37
N PRO A 155 -54.83 -12.64 -62.42
CA PRO A 155 -54.86 -11.22 -61.97
C PRO A 155 -53.59 -10.83 -61.24
N GLN A 156 -53.18 -9.55 -61.37
CA GLN A 156 -52.02 -8.96 -60.68
C GLN A 156 -52.11 -9.11 -59.14
N GLN A 157 -53.31 -9.03 -58.57
CA GLN A 157 -53.58 -9.22 -57.14
C GLN A 157 -53.04 -10.56 -56.62
N THR A 158 -53.07 -11.62 -57.42
CA THR A 158 -52.55 -12.95 -57.07
C THR A 158 -51.00 -12.86 -56.87
N LEU A 159 -50.31 -12.19 -57.79
CA LEU A 159 -48.85 -11.96 -57.70
C LEU A 159 -48.49 -11.17 -56.46
N ASP A 160 -49.22 -10.09 -56.24
CA ASP A 160 -48.97 -9.21 -55.07
C ASP A 160 -49.18 -9.97 -53.75
N THR A 161 -50.20 -10.85 -53.67
CA THR A 161 -50.45 -11.72 -52.53
C THR A 161 -49.31 -12.73 -52.31
N ARG A 162 -48.77 -13.35 -53.36
CA ARG A 162 -47.63 -14.28 -53.27
C ARG A 162 -46.37 -13.57 -52.91
N ALA A 163 -46.15 -12.37 -53.45
CA ALA A 163 -45.02 -11.55 -53.06
C ALA A 163 -45.08 -11.12 -51.55
N ALA A 164 -46.27 -10.78 -51.06
CA ALA A 164 -46.48 -10.50 -49.65
C ALA A 164 -46.18 -11.73 -48.77
N ALA A 165 -46.62 -12.95 -49.18
CA ALA A 165 -46.31 -14.18 -48.43
C ALA A 165 -44.82 -14.46 -48.35
N VAL A 166 -44.05 -14.25 -49.42
CA VAL A 166 -42.58 -14.36 -49.40
C VAL A 166 -41.96 -13.40 -48.41
N ARG A 167 -42.37 -12.11 -48.39
CA ARG A 167 -41.87 -11.12 -47.45
C ARG A 167 -42.16 -11.47 -45.99
N VAL A 168 -43.36 -12.05 -45.71
CA VAL A 168 -43.70 -12.52 -44.36
C VAL A 168 -42.76 -13.65 -43.93
N LEU A 169 -42.53 -14.64 -44.77
CA LEU A 169 -41.62 -15.76 -44.45
C LEU A 169 -40.17 -15.31 -44.31
N GLU A 170 -39.71 -14.35 -45.11
CA GLU A 170 -38.38 -13.75 -44.94
C GLU A 170 -38.25 -13.01 -43.59
N ALA A 171 -39.32 -12.34 -43.14
CA ALA A 171 -39.35 -11.71 -41.81
C ALA A 171 -39.37 -12.76 -40.67
N THR A 172 -40.11 -13.88 -40.88
CA THR A 172 -40.12 -15.00 -39.92
C THR A 172 -38.72 -15.60 -39.75
N ILE A 173 -37.98 -15.85 -40.83
CA ILE A 173 -36.61 -16.37 -40.78
C ILE A 173 -35.66 -15.40 -40.03
N LYS A 174 -35.87 -14.08 -40.18
CA LYS A 174 -35.11 -13.11 -39.38
C LYS A 174 -35.39 -13.24 -37.89
N ALA A 175 -36.65 -13.46 -37.49
CA ALA A 175 -37.03 -13.71 -36.11
C ALA A 175 -36.41 -15.01 -35.57
N ASP A 176 -36.44 -16.11 -36.40
CA ASP A 176 -35.81 -17.38 -36.04
C ASP A 176 -34.29 -17.22 -35.81
N ASN A 177 -33.60 -16.47 -36.65
CA ASN A 177 -32.18 -16.18 -36.48
C ASN A 177 -31.90 -15.45 -35.15
N ALA A 178 -32.78 -14.56 -34.70
CA ALA A 178 -32.68 -13.91 -33.41
C ALA A 178 -32.88 -14.90 -32.26
N LEU A 179 -33.83 -15.81 -32.35
CA LEU A 179 -34.07 -16.89 -31.39
C LEU A 179 -32.87 -17.85 -31.29
N ILE A 180 -32.30 -18.25 -32.44
CA ILE A 180 -31.06 -19.05 -32.47
C ILE A 180 -29.92 -18.36 -31.79
N THR A 181 -29.74 -17.05 -32.03
CA THR A 181 -28.69 -16.26 -31.38
C THR A 181 -28.89 -16.24 -29.87
N ALA A 182 -30.11 -16.01 -29.38
CA ALA A 182 -30.43 -16.04 -27.96
C ALA A 182 -30.16 -17.41 -27.32
N ALA A 183 -30.59 -18.50 -28.01
CA ALA A 183 -30.32 -19.86 -27.51
C ALA A 183 -28.83 -20.18 -27.45
N ARG A 184 -28.06 -19.77 -28.48
CA ARG A 184 -26.59 -19.94 -28.50
C ARG A 184 -25.91 -19.23 -27.36
N VAL A 185 -26.29 -17.98 -27.07
CA VAL A 185 -25.77 -17.23 -25.93
C VAL A 185 -26.02 -17.95 -24.60
N ASN A 186 -27.18 -18.59 -24.45
CA ASN A 186 -27.48 -19.39 -23.26
C ASN A 186 -26.61 -20.65 -23.17
N VAL A 187 -26.31 -21.31 -24.29
CA VAL A 187 -25.33 -22.40 -24.33
C VAL A 187 -23.94 -21.91 -23.96
N ASP A 188 -23.51 -20.77 -24.49
CA ASP A 188 -22.21 -20.20 -24.15
C ASP A 188 -22.09 -19.87 -22.63
N TYR A 189 -23.18 -19.44 -22.01
CA TYR A 189 -23.21 -19.15 -20.56
C TYR A 189 -23.15 -20.40 -19.67
N THR A 190 -23.36 -21.62 -20.23
CA THR A 190 -23.16 -22.86 -19.45
C THR A 190 -21.68 -23.10 -19.13
N THR A 191 -20.77 -22.59 -19.95
CA THR A 191 -19.33 -22.66 -19.70
C THR A 191 -18.87 -21.34 -19.09
N ILE A 192 -18.50 -21.39 -17.82
CA ILE A 192 -17.99 -20.22 -17.10
C ILE A 192 -16.48 -20.14 -17.31
N THR A 193 -15.99 -19.01 -17.81
CA THR A 193 -14.57 -18.78 -18.11
C THR A 193 -13.98 -17.65 -17.28
N ALA A 194 -12.65 -17.67 -17.09
CA ALA A 194 -11.93 -16.63 -16.38
C ALA A 194 -11.99 -15.29 -17.14
N PRO A 195 -12.42 -14.18 -16.51
CA PRO A 195 -12.55 -12.88 -17.18
C PRO A 195 -11.20 -12.17 -17.36
N PHE A 196 -10.20 -12.49 -16.53
CA PHE A 196 -8.83 -12.00 -16.55
C PHE A 196 -7.88 -13.04 -15.95
N ASP A 197 -6.58 -12.83 -16.11
CA ASP A 197 -5.54 -13.67 -15.50
C ASP A 197 -5.54 -13.48 -13.98
N GLY A 198 -5.60 -14.56 -13.20
CA GLY A 198 -5.66 -14.45 -11.76
C GLY A 198 -5.53 -15.77 -11.03
N THR A 199 -5.45 -15.69 -9.72
CA THR A 199 -5.40 -16.84 -8.81
C THR A 199 -6.80 -17.16 -8.32
N MET A 200 -7.14 -18.44 -8.37
CA MET A 200 -8.43 -18.95 -7.89
C MET A 200 -8.46 -18.98 -6.37
N GLY A 201 -9.58 -18.56 -5.81
CA GLY A 201 -9.87 -18.71 -4.38
C GLY A 201 -10.36 -20.12 -4.03
N LEU A 202 -10.92 -20.24 -2.82
CA LEU A 202 -11.58 -21.47 -2.39
C LEU A 202 -12.88 -21.66 -3.18
N ARG A 203 -13.21 -22.90 -3.49
CA ARG A 203 -14.47 -23.28 -4.12
C ARG A 203 -15.61 -23.10 -3.11
N LEU A 204 -16.64 -22.41 -3.53
CA LEU A 204 -17.79 -22.08 -2.68
C LEU A 204 -18.98 -23.06 -2.88
N ILE A 205 -19.03 -23.75 -4.04
CA ILE A 205 -20.09 -24.70 -4.41
C ILE A 205 -19.43 -25.92 -5.07
N ASP A 206 -19.86 -27.10 -4.68
CA ASP A 206 -19.40 -28.38 -5.23
C ASP A 206 -20.19 -28.82 -6.46
N PRO A 207 -19.57 -29.60 -7.38
CA PRO A 207 -20.28 -30.28 -8.45
C PRO A 207 -21.47 -31.11 -7.91
N GLY A 208 -22.56 -31.13 -8.67
CA GLY A 208 -23.82 -31.74 -8.28
C GLY A 208 -24.84 -30.79 -7.65
N ASN A 209 -24.42 -29.61 -7.21
CA ASN A 209 -25.33 -28.59 -6.68
C ASN A 209 -26.02 -27.82 -7.81
N VAL A 210 -27.24 -27.38 -7.53
CA VAL A 210 -28.02 -26.53 -8.44
C VAL A 210 -27.63 -25.06 -8.20
N VAL A 211 -27.25 -24.38 -9.27
CA VAL A 211 -26.96 -22.93 -9.28
C VAL A 211 -28.09 -22.20 -10.00
N ARG A 212 -28.34 -20.97 -9.57
CA ARG A 212 -29.38 -20.11 -10.18
C ARG A 212 -28.76 -18.87 -10.79
N ALA A 213 -29.29 -18.47 -11.92
CA ALA A 213 -28.91 -17.23 -12.58
C ALA A 213 -29.25 -16.01 -11.73
N ALA A 214 -28.39 -15.00 -11.75
CA ALA A 214 -28.60 -13.71 -11.08
C ALA A 214 -28.93 -13.79 -9.57
N ASP A 215 -28.59 -14.89 -8.91
CA ASP A 215 -28.72 -14.97 -7.45
C ASP A 215 -27.72 -14.00 -6.79
N THR A 216 -28.22 -12.80 -6.47
CA THR A 216 -27.44 -11.75 -5.80
C THR A 216 -27.13 -12.08 -4.33
N THR A 217 -27.90 -13.00 -3.75
CA THR A 217 -27.74 -13.48 -2.37
C THR A 217 -26.94 -14.80 -2.30
N GLY A 218 -26.79 -15.49 -3.44
CA GLY A 218 -26.08 -16.76 -3.53
C GLY A 218 -24.57 -16.62 -3.41
N VAL A 219 -23.98 -17.70 -2.94
CA VAL A 219 -22.54 -17.80 -2.56
C VAL A 219 -21.72 -17.89 -3.83
N GLY A 220 -21.96 -17.61 -4.99
CA GLY A 220 -21.08 -17.74 -6.16
C GLY A 220 -20.37 -19.11 -6.27
N ILE A 221 -19.60 -19.33 -7.30
CA ILE A 221 -18.87 -20.60 -7.52
C ILE A 221 -17.47 -20.50 -6.94
N VAL A 222 -16.77 -19.41 -7.24
CA VAL A 222 -15.38 -19.16 -6.84
C VAL A 222 -15.04 -17.69 -7.04
N THR A 223 -14.08 -17.19 -6.27
CA THR A 223 -13.49 -15.86 -6.49
C THR A 223 -12.20 -16.01 -7.29
N ILE A 224 -12.02 -15.19 -8.32
CA ILE A 224 -10.73 -15.01 -9.01
C ILE A 224 -10.16 -13.65 -8.63
N ALA A 225 -8.88 -13.59 -8.28
CA ALA A 225 -8.18 -12.37 -7.89
C ALA A 225 -6.90 -12.21 -8.72
N GLN A 226 -6.73 -11.04 -9.34
CA GLN A 226 -5.51 -10.70 -10.04
C GLN A 226 -4.47 -10.23 -9.03
N THR A 227 -3.46 -11.09 -8.75
CA THR A 227 -2.38 -10.84 -7.81
C THR A 227 -1.07 -10.44 -8.49
N LYS A 228 -1.00 -10.56 -9.82
CA LYS A 228 0.12 -10.19 -10.70
C LYS A 228 -0.41 -9.43 -11.92
N PRO A 229 -0.26 -8.10 -11.97
CA PRO A 229 0.22 -7.19 -10.92
C PRO A 229 -0.77 -7.05 -9.75
N ILE A 230 -0.28 -6.51 -8.63
CA ILE A 230 -1.04 -6.24 -7.41
C ILE A 230 -0.99 -4.74 -7.09
N THR A 231 -1.87 -4.27 -6.23
CA THR A 231 -1.89 -2.86 -5.82
C THR A 231 -1.74 -2.71 -4.32
N VAL A 232 -1.17 -1.58 -3.91
CA VAL A 232 -1.16 -1.12 -2.52
C VAL A 232 -1.90 0.20 -2.46
N VAL A 233 -2.88 0.26 -1.58
CA VAL A 233 -3.65 1.47 -1.29
C VAL A 233 -3.22 2.00 0.06
N PHE A 234 -2.84 3.27 0.12
CA PHE A 234 -2.38 3.92 1.35
C PHE A 234 -2.83 5.38 1.38
N ASN A 235 -2.89 5.95 2.57
CA ASN A 235 -3.33 7.33 2.76
C ASN A 235 -2.14 8.21 3.10
N LEU A 236 -2.13 9.46 2.65
CA LEU A 236 -1.19 10.49 3.09
C LEU A 236 -1.95 11.76 3.48
N PRO A 237 -1.39 12.62 4.35
CA PRO A 237 -1.99 13.91 4.67
C PRO A 237 -2.19 14.75 3.39
N GLN A 238 -3.29 15.50 3.34
CA GLN A 238 -3.60 16.36 2.18
C GLN A 238 -2.51 17.40 1.88
N ASP A 239 -1.75 17.81 2.88
CA ASP A 239 -0.67 18.79 2.72
C ASP A 239 0.48 18.27 1.83
N ALA A 240 0.59 16.96 1.67
CA ALA A 240 1.55 16.32 0.76
C ALA A 240 1.12 16.39 -0.72
N MET A 241 -0.15 16.71 -1.01
CA MET A 241 -0.71 16.69 -2.38
C MET A 241 0.08 17.54 -3.37
N PRO A 242 0.48 18.79 -3.07
CA PRO A 242 1.23 19.60 -4.03
C PRO A 242 2.55 18.96 -4.46
N ALA A 243 3.31 18.39 -3.50
CA ALA A 243 4.56 17.69 -3.79
C ALA A 243 4.35 16.41 -4.61
N ILE A 244 3.31 15.63 -4.28
CA ILE A 244 2.97 14.40 -5.03
C ILE A 244 2.57 14.75 -6.47
N ARG A 245 1.72 15.77 -6.68
CA ARG A 245 1.31 16.20 -8.03
C ARG A 245 2.47 16.74 -8.85
N ALA A 246 3.35 17.52 -8.23
CA ALA A 246 4.57 18.00 -8.89
C ALA A 246 5.48 16.85 -9.31
N GLY A 247 5.69 15.88 -8.42
CA GLY A 247 6.47 14.68 -8.71
C GLY A 247 5.86 13.83 -9.84
N MET A 248 4.53 13.61 -9.83
CA MET A 248 3.84 12.91 -10.92
C MET A 248 3.94 13.63 -12.27
N ALA A 249 3.94 14.96 -12.27
CA ALA A 249 4.12 15.74 -13.49
C ALA A 249 5.56 15.66 -14.03
N ALA A 250 6.55 15.49 -13.14
CA ALA A 250 7.96 15.31 -13.49
C ALA A 250 8.28 13.87 -13.95
N GLY A 251 7.48 12.87 -13.56
CA GLY A 251 7.69 11.48 -13.95
C GLY A 251 6.98 10.49 -13.04
N LYS A 252 7.47 9.25 -13.07
CA LYS A 252 6.94 8.17 -12.26
C LYS A 252 7.46 8.30 -10.83
N LEU A 253 6.57 8.17 -9.86
CA LEU A 253 6.92 8.18 -8.45
C LEU A 253 7.08 6.74 -7.94
N PRO A 254 8.28 6.32 -7.53
CA PRO A 254 8.49 5.00 -6.95
C PRO A 254 7.83 4.89 -5.57
N VAL A 255 7.25 3.72 -5.32
CA VAL A 255 6.68 3.35 -4.04
C VAL A 255 7.33 2.06 -3.56
N LEU A 256 7.88 2.09 -2.36
CA LEU A 256 8.49 0.93 -1.72
C LEU A 256 7.49 0.35 -0.73
N ALA A 257 7.23 -0.95 -0.81
CA ALA A 257 6.40 -1.68 0.15
C ALA A 257 7.29 -2.48 1.10
N TYR A 258 7.17 -2.19 2.40
CA TYR A 258 7.87 -2.90 3.47
C TYR A 258 6.91 -3.76 4.27
N SER A 259 7.44 -4.78 4.92
CA SER A 259 6.70 -5.63 5.86
C SER A 259 6.11 -4.83 7.03
N ALA A 260 5.20 -5.46 7.78
CA ALA A 260 4.53 -4.83 8.93
C ALA A 260 5.47 -4.38 10.04
N ASP A 261 6.70 -4.92 10.11
CA ASP A 261 7.77 -4.48 11.01
C ASP A 261 8.64 -3.33 10.44
N ASP A 262 8.30 -2.83 9.24
CA ASP A 262 8.99 -1.77 8.49
C ASP A 262 10.49 -2.06 8.20
N ARG A 263 10.89 -3.33 8.17
CA ARG A 263 12.29 -3.75 8.00
C ARG A 263 12.58 -4.41 6.66
N THR A 264 11.70 -5.29 6.21
CA THR A 264 11.92 -6.09 5.00
C THR A 264 11.24 -5.47 3.80
N LEU A 265 11.99 -5.15 2.76
CA LEU A 265 11.44 -4.70 1.48
C LEU A 265 10.75 -5.87 0.79
N LEU A 266 9.43 -5.76 0.59
CA LEU A 266 8.60 -6.75 -0.09
C LEU A 266 8.56 -6.53 -1.60
N GLY A 267 8.64 -5.27 -2.04
CA GLY A 267 8.65 -4.94 -3.45
C GLY A 267 8.75 -3.45 -3.72
N THR A 268 9.08 -3.14 -4.97
CA THR A 268 9.10 -1.77 -5.49
C THR A 268 8.01 -1.66 -6.54
N GLY A 269 7.20 -0.63 -6.42
CA GLY A 269 6.10 -0.33 -7.32
C GLY A 269 6.12 1.12 -7.77
N GLU A 270 5.03 1.56 -8.36
CA GLU A 270 4.87 2.85 -9.01
C GLU A 270 3.50 3.43 -8.63
N LEU A 271 3.46 4.70 -8.25
CA LEU A 271 2.20 5.41 -8.00
C LEU A 271 1.43 5.54 -9.31
N ILE A 272 0.21 4.99 -9.35
CA ILE A 272 -0.62 5.04 -10.57
C ILE A 272 -1.71 6.10 -10.50
N THR A 273 -2.25 6.38 -9.31
CA THR A 273 -3.32 7.37 -9.18
C THR A 273 -3.44 7.92 -7.77
N ILE A 274 -3.99 9.11 -7.71
CA ILE A 274 -4.46 9.78 -6.51
C ILE A 274 -5.98 9.76 -6.57
N ASP A 275 -6.65 9.48 -5.47
CA ASP A 275 -8.11 9.56 -5.39
C ASP A 275 -8.58 10.99 -5.68
N ASN A 276 -9.76 11.14 -6.23
CA ASN A 276 -10.35 12.43 -6.60
C ASN A 276 -10.99 13.15 -5.40
N THR A 277 -11.04 12.50 -4.23
CA THR A 277 -11.64 13.02 -3.00
C THR A 277 -10.67 12.96 -1.83
N ILE A 278 -10.78 13.94 -0.93
CA ILE A 278 -10.10 13.97 0.37
C ILE A 278 -11.09 13.43 1.40
N ASP A 279 -10.64 12.53 2.25
CA ASP A 279 -11.40 12.11 3.41
C ASP A 279 -11.42 13.26 4.44
N VAL A 280 -12.57 13.89 4.56
CA VAL A 280 -12.75 15.08 5.44
C VAL A 280 -12.66 14.76 6.92
N THR A 281 -12.85 13.50 7.31
CA THR A 281 -12.77 13.05 8.71
C THR A 281 -11.33 12.95 9.19
N THR A 282 -10.44 12.57 8.29
CA THR A 282 -9.03 12.34 8.60
C THR A 282 -8.08 13.35 7.98
N GLY A 283 -8.56 14.21 7.05
CA GLY A 283 -7.75 15.15 6.29
C GLY A 283 -6.71 14.43 5.40
N THR A 284 -7.01 13.21 4.95
CA THR A 284 -6.08 12.41 4.15
C THR A 284 -6.56 12.19 2.73
N ILE A 285 -5.60 11.98 1.84
CA ILE A 285 -5.82 11.62 0.45
C ILE A 285 -5.40 10.16 0.24
N LYS A 286 -6.21 9.42 -0.49
CA LYS A 286 -5.95 8.02 -0.81
C LYS A 286 -5.13 7.91 -2.09
N LEU A 287 -4.11 7.07 -2.06
CA LEU A 287 -3.19 6.83 -3.16
C LEU A 287 -3.17 5.35 -3.50
N LYS A 288 -2.97 5.05 -4.77
CA LYS A 288 -2.89 3.67 -5.26
C LYS A 288 -1.60 3.48 -6.06
N ALA A 289 -0.80 2.53 -5.64
CA ALA A 289 0.44 2.14 -6.32
C ALA A 289 0.33 0.72 -6.87
N ARG A 290 0.98 0.44 -7.99
CA ARG A 290 1.03 -0.86 -8.65
C ARG A 290 2.39 -1.51 -8.44
N PHE A 291 2.38 -2.80 -8.17
CA PHE A 291 3.55 -3.66 -7.99
C PHE A 291 3.41 -4.86 -8.90
N ASP A 292 4.49 -5.28 -9.56
CA ASP A 292 4.45 -6.45 -10.46
C ASP A 292 4.23 -7.77 -9.71
N ASN A 293 4.75 -7.85 -8.47
CA ASN A 293 4.57 -8.97 -7.54
C ASN A 293 4.92 -10.36 -8.14
N ALA A 294 5.97 -10.41 -8.96
CA ALA A 294 6.41 -11.66 -9.59
C ALA A 294 6.70 -12.78 -8.56
N ASP A 295 7.31 -12.39 -7.43
CA ASP A 295 7.67 -13.29 -6.33
C ASP A 295 6.51 -13.66 -5.41
N SER A 296 5.30 -13.14 -5.64
CA SER A 296 4.10 -13.34 -4.81
C SER A 296 4.30 -12.99 -3.32
N LYS A 297 5.20 -12.04 -3.00
CA LYS A 297 5.47 -11.59 -1.62
C LYS A 297 4.36 -10.72 -1.06
N LEU A 298 3.62 -10.02 -1.93
CA LEU A 298 2.47 -9.22 -1.56
C LEU A 298 1.20 -10.06 -1.73
N TRP A 299 0.38 -10.09 -0.67
CA TRP A 299 -0.85 -10.86 -0.65
C TRP A 299 -2.06 -9.95 -0.40
N PRO A 300 -3.18 -10.11 -1.13
CA PRO A 300 -4.39 -9.30 -0.89
C PRO A 300 -4.85 -9.37 0.56
N GLY A 301 -5.15 -8.21 1.16
CA GLY A 301 -5.51 -8.08 2.58
C GLY A 301 -4.34 -7.87 3.52
N GLN A 302 -3.09 -8.02 3.07
CA GLN A 302 -1.91 -7.78 3.87
C GLN A 302 -1.72 -6.27 4.14
N PHE A 303 -1.30 -5.90 5.35
CA PHE A 303 -0.84 -4.57 5.68
C PHE A 303 0.66 -4.43 5.43
N VAL A 304 1.05 -3.30 4.86
CA VAL A 304 2.43 -2.97 4.52
C VAL A 304 2.73 -1.53 4.86
N TYR A 305 3.98 -1.19 5.14
CA TYR A 305 4.42 0.20 5.14
C TYR A 305 4.76 0.64 3.71
N ALA A 306 3.96 1.55 3.18
CA ALA A 306 4.20 2.17 1.89
C ALA A 306 5.07 3.42 2.08
N ARG A 307 6.18 3.49 1.36
CA ARG A 307 7.07 4.65 1.32
C ARG A 307 7.06 5.22 -0.09
N LEU A 308 6.41 6.36 -0.25
CA LEU A 308 6.35 7.10 -1.52
C LEU A 308 7.56 8.03 -1.62
N GLN A 309 8.37 7.86 -2.64
CA GLN A 309 9.44 8.80 -2.96
C GLN A 309 8.88 9.95 -3.79
N THR A 310 8.85 11.16 -3.21
CA THR A 310 8.31 12.34 -3.89
C THR A 310 9.37 13.17 -4.60
N ASP A 311 10.59 13.17 -4.07
CA ASP A 311 11.71 13.96 -4.62
C ASP A 311 13.05 13.33 -4.16
N VAL A 312 14.16 13.84 -4.68
CA VAL A 312 15.51 13.53 -4.24
C VAL A 312 16.25 14.82 -3.93
N GLN A 313 16.53 15.08 -2.67
CA GLN A 313 17.38 16.20 -2.27
C GLN A 313 18.82 15.90 -2.62
N LYS A 314 19.37 16.63 -3.59
CA LYS A 314 20.73 16.41 -4.07
C LYS A 314 21.75 17.14 -3.22
N GLY A 315 22.89 16.45 -2.95
CA GLY A 315 24.06 17.04 -2.33
C GLY A 315 23.84 17.58 -0.93
N VAL A 316 22.94 16.97 -0.14
CA VAL A 316 22.69 17.36 1.26
C VAL A 316 23.67 16.71 2.21
N PHE A 317 23.98 17.41 3.31
CA PHE A 317 24.82 16.85 4.38
C PHE A 317 24.04 15.85 5.19
N VAL A 318 24.59 14.68 5.39
CA VAL A 318 23.97 13.60 6.16
C VAL A 318 24.88 13.14 7.30
N VAL A 319 24.25 12.84 8.42
CA VAL A 319 24.88 12.23 9.59
C VAL A 319 23.99 11.10 10.11
N PRO A 320 24.53 10.07 10.80
CA PRO A 320 23.69 9.12 11.50
C PRO A 320 22.77 9.82 12.51
N SER A 321 21.49 9.46 12.54
CA SER A 321 20.49 10.07 13.45
C SER A 321 20.91 10.05 14.91
N ILE A 322 21.66 9.02 15.31
CA ILE A 322 22.20 8.88 16.67
C ILE A 322 23.19 9.99 17.06
N ALA A 323 23.81 10.67 16.08
CA ALA A 323 24.74 11.79 16.34
C ALA A 323 23.99 13.06 16.76
N VAL A 324 22.72 13.19 16.43
CA VAL A 324 21.90 14.36 16.73
C VAL A 324 21.36 14.25 18.15
N THR A 325 21.71 15.22 18.99
CA THR A 325 21.25 15.25 20.38
C THR A 325 20.26 16.40 20.58
N ARG A 326 19.19 16.12 21.31
CA ARG A 326 18.20 17.15 21.67
C ARG A 326 18.62 17.87 22.95
N GLY A 327 18.89 19.15 22.82
CA GLY A 327 19.14 20.05 23.96
C GLY A 327 17.84 20.73 24.44
N PRO A 328 17.94 21.54 25.50
CA PRO A 328 16.80 22.28 26.07
C PRO A 328 16.15 23.27 25.10
N ALA A 329 16.95 23.90 24.23
CA ALA A 329 16.49 24.92 23.29
C ALA A 329 16.56 24.47 21.83
N ASN A 330 17.60 23.70 21.45
CA ASN A 330 17.89 23.37 20.06
C ASN A 330 18.46 21.95 19.91
N LEU A 331 18.39 21.43 18.68
CA LEU A 331 19.17 20.25 18.32
C LEU A 331 20.63 20.62 18.11
N PHE A 332 21.52 19.74 18.51
CA PHE A 332 22.96 19.95 18.36
C PHE A 332 23.71 18.64 18.11
N VAL A 333 24.89 18.74 17.57
CA VAL A 333 25.86 17.65 17.45
C VAL A 333 27.17 18.04 18.10
N TYR A 334 27.97 17.05 18.52
CA TYR A 334 29.35 17.30 18.91
C TYR A 334 30.26 17.12 17.71
N VAL A 335 30.96 18.18 17.32
CA VAL A 335 31.97 18.15 16.26
C VAL A 335 33.35 18.06 16.90
N VAL A 336 34.16 17.13 16.45
CA VAL A 336 35.56 17.00 16.89
C VAL A 336 36.45 17.96 16.09
N LYS A 337 37.12 18.88 16.76
CA LYS A 337 38.05 19.82 16.16
C LYS A 337 39.42 19.17 15.94
N PRO A 338 40.30 19.78 15.09
CA PRO A 338 41.65 19.26 14.86
C PRO A 338 42.54 19.16 16.13
N ASP A 339 42.20 19.90 17.16
CA ASP A 339 42.86 19.88 18.48
C ASP A 339 42.34 18.75 19.41
N ASN A 340 41.53 17.83 18.89
CA ASN A 340 40.87 16.77 19.63
C ASN A 340 39.96 17.31 20.79
N THR A 341 39.32 18.45 20.60
CA THR A 341 38.29 18.94 21.48
C THR A 341 36.90 18.80 20.86
N ALA A 342 35.89 18.48 21.66
CA ALA A 342 34.48 18.40 21.23
C ALA A 342 33.84 19.79 21.32
N ALA A 343 33.36 20.29 20.19
CA ALA A 343 32.57 21.52 20.11
C ALA A 343 31.07 21.20 19.97
N LEU A 344 30.27 21.78 20.84
CA LEU A 344 28.82 21.74 20.72
C LEU A 344 28.39 22.65 19.57
N THR A 345 27.87 22.08 18.49
CA THR A 345 27.45 22.80 17.27
C THR A 345 25.94 22.68 17.11
N PRO A 346 25.19 23.81 17.22
CA PRO A 346 23.77 23.83 16.95
C PRO A 346 23.51 23.45 15.47
N VAL A 347 22.53 22.57 15.22
CA VAL A 347 22.17 22.17 13.87
C VAL A 347 20.66 22.29 13.64
N LYS A 348 20.29 22.53 12.38
CA LYS A 348 18.92 22.37 11.92
C LYS A 348 18.86 21.09 11.12
N ILE A 349 17.94 20.22 11.46
CA ILE A 349 17.69 18.99 10.71
C ILE A 349 16.51 19.19 9.78
N GLY A 350 16.56 18.51 8.63
CA GLY A 350 15.44 18.30 7.73
C GLY A 350 14.73 16.97 8.07
N GLN A 351 14.66 16.10 7.09
CA GLN A 351 14.12 14.75 7.28
C GLN A 351 15.09 13.89 8.09
N ASP A 352 14.55 13.11 9.03
CA ASP A 352 15.25 12.08 9.81
C ASP A 352 14.47 10.77 9.65
N ASP A 353 15.12 9.74 9.12
CA ASP A 353 14.51 8.43 8.87
C ASP A 353 14.77 7.43 10.01
N GLY A 354 15.41 7.89 11.09
CA GLY A 354 15.81 7.08 12.25
C GLY A 354 17.16 6.38 12.08
N GLN A 355 17.73 6.36 10.87
CA GLN A 355 19.11 5.91 10.60
C GLN A 355 20.00 7.08 10.22
N THR A 356 19.50 7.97 9.38
CA THR A 356 20.21 9.10 8.79
C THR A 356 19.41 10.38 8.96
N ALA A 357 20.03 11.42 9.48
CA ALA A 357 19.46 12.76 9.58
C ALA A 357 20.07 13.68 8.52
N ILE A 358 19.22 14.39 7.79
CA ILE A 358 19.65 15.45 6.86
C ILE A 358 19.91 16.71 7.66
N ILE A 359 21.07 17.31 7.48
CA ILE A 359 21.46 18.57 8.12
C ILE A 359 21.27 19.71 7.11
N THR A 360 20.38 20.64 7.46
CA THR A 360 20.10 21.81 6.60
C THR A 360 21.00 23.00 6.92
N SER A 361 21.55 23.07 8.13
CA SER A 361 22.52 24.10 8.51
C SER A 361 23.31 23.69 9.77
N GLY A 362 24.55 24.21 9.88
CA GLY A 362 25.40 24.04 11.06
C GLY A 362 26.58 23.08 10.86
N LEU A 363 26.68 22.37 9.76
CA LEU A 363 27.82 21.50 9.47
C LEU A 363 28.37 21.75 8.04
N GLU A 364 29.66 21.40 7.88
CA GLU A 364 30.37 21.43 6.61
C GLU A 364 30.85 20.02 6.25
N GLU A 365 31.16 19.81 4.96
CA GLU A 365 31.67 18.54 4.48
C GLU A 365 32.99 18.15 5.13
N GLY A 366 33.14 16.90 5.53
CA GLY A 366 34.36 16.37 6.15
C GLY A 366 34.47 16.62 7.65
N MET A 367 33.61 17.43 8.29
CA MET A 367 33.59 17.58 9.73
C MET A 367 33.32 16.23 10.41
N GLN A 368 34.04 15.94 11.49
CA GLN A 368 33.86 14.73 12.28
C GLN A 368 32.83 14.91 13.35
N VAL A 369 31.71 14.20 13.30
CA VAL A 369 30.66 14.22 14.32
C VAL A 369 30.70 12.99 15.21
N VAL A 370 30.43 13.19 16.50
CA VAL A 370 30.41 12.11 17.49
C VAL A 370 29.10 11.33 17.36
N VAL A 371 29.19 10.00 17.16
CA VAL A 371 28.05 9.07 17.06
C VAL A 371 27.87 8.22 18.32
N ASN A 372 28.90 8.13 19.17
CA ASN A 372 28.82 7.42 20.45
C ASN A 372 29.70 8.09 21.51
N GLY A 373 29.26 8.11 22.76
CA GLY A 373 29.94 8.74 23.87
C GLY A 373 29.47 10.17 24.20
N GLN A 374 28.43 10.69 23.51
CA GLN A 374 27.90 12.06 23.66
C GLN A 374 27.50 12.39 25.09
N SER A 375 26.95 11.43 25.86
CA SER A 375 26.45 11.64 27.23
C SER A 375 27.52 12.04 28.24
N ARG A 376 28.81 11.82 27.90
CA ARG A 376 29.96 12.14 28.76
C ARG A 376 30.67 13.42 28.32
N LEU A 377 30.19 14.06 27.25
CA LEU A 377 30.83 15.23 26.67
C LEU A 377 30.22 16.52 27.18
N GLN A 378 31.12 17.48 27.40
CA GLN A 378 30.80 18.90 27.58
C GLN A 378 31.48 19.69 26.46
N ASN A 379 31.01 20.92 26.24
CA ASN A 379 31.63 21.79 25.24
C ASN A 379 33.10 22.07 25.65
N GLY A 380 34.04 21.81 24.72
CA GLY A 380 35.49 21.94 24.96
C GLY A 380 36.16 20.73 25.61
N ALA A 381 35.44 19.62 25.87
CA ALA A 381 36.02 18.40 26.42
C ALA A 381 37.06 17.78 25.47
N ARG A 382 38.20 17.31 26.01
CA ARG A 382 39.19 16.54 25.24
C ARG A 382 38.64 15.16 24.93
N VAL A 383 38.78 14.74 23.66
CA VAL A 383 38.27 13.44 23.15
C VAL A 383 39.36 12.60 22.52
N LEU A 384 39.19 11.29 22.58
CA LEU A 384 39.95 10.31 21.81
C LEU A 384 39.05 9.78 20.71
N PRO A 385 39.14 10.31 19.47
CA PRO A 385 38.28 9.90 18.40
C PRO A 385 38.70 8.52 17.86
N THR A 386 37.73 7.62 17.74
CA THR A 386 37.86 6.34 17.05
C THR A 386 36.86 6.34 15.87
N PRO A 387 37.30 6.06 14.65
CA PRO A 387 36.38 6.03 13.52
C PRO A 387 35.29 4.98 13.71
N ALA A 388 34.04 5.34 13.36
CA ALA A 388 32.96 4.39 13.34
C ALA A 388 33.22 3.31 12.28
N LYS A 389 33.05 2.04 12.64
CA LYS A 389 33.07 0.95 11.65
C LYS A 389 31.90 1.22 10.69
N PRO A 390 32.12 1.18 9.35
CA PRO A 390 31.03 1.35 8.41
C PRO A 390 29.95 0.32 8.71
N ALA A 391 28.71 0.77 8.84
CA ALA A 391 27.56 -0.13 8.89
C ALA A 391 27.49 -0.86 7.55
N GLY A 392 27.71 -2.18 7.58
CA GLY A 392 27.63 -3.07 6.42
C GLY A 392 26.18 -3.28 5.98
#